data_daaa6be886347374f3c1ca76b3d9b473
#
_entry.id   daaa6be886347374f3c1ca76b3d9b473
#
_cell.length_a   1.000
_cell.length_b   1.000
_cell.length_c   1.000
_cell.angle_alpha   90.00
_cell.angle_beta   90.00
_cell.angle_gamma   90.00
#
_symmetry.space_group_name_H-M   'P 1'
#
loop_
_entity.id
_entity.type
_entity.pdbx_description
1 polymer ?
#
loop_
_entity_poly.entity_id
_entity_poly.type
_entity_poly.pdbx_seq_one_letter_code
_entity_poly.pdbx_strand_id
1 'polypeptide(L)'
;MPPADTLTQPALWPLSLIVFLPALVAAVLALPIIPKAREDFIRWVTLATTVVVFVLSLWMAWPTLFGATGPAQFTVGEAGMQAVVKRPWIPAFSIEYLLGVDGISMPLVLLTTFLSVLACAASWPITKHVKAYHVLFLLLETGMLGVFVSLDFFLFYVFWEVMLLPMYFLIGIWGGPRREYAAIKFFLYTLLGSVLMLLAILMLYFTSDLRMLSPEQLVASRVVSPALDAVGRADAVAAIASAKSPVHTFNLLALAQLGQLPTSPFAAVSLWGMSLETWAFLLLLIGFVIKVPVVPVHTWLPDAHVEAPTPISMILAGVLLKLGGYGILRICYPICPGAGLSLAWLVCGLGVVSMVYGAFAALAQKDFKRMVAYSSVSHMGYVMLGLGVWSAVAGNEFRWDAWAQGVNGAMFQMLAHGISSAGMFFMVGVLYDRVHHRNLEEFGGIFNRMPVYSGLAVAVFFAGLGLPGLCGFIGEVLVTLSSWNYSRVLAVISAFTVILTAAYILWAIQRVYLGAEYKGPHGDHLTPITGRELAIAAPLVFLAILFGVAPQLIFNYVTPSVNRQVETLADWTRTVGSRPVSPVAGGPAPADVTSFR
;
A
#
# COMPACT_ATOMS: atom_id res chain seq x y z
N MET A 1 28.02 21.75 -12.00
CA MET A 1 27.23 21.41 -10.80
C MET A 1 27.32 22.59 -9.86
N PRO A 2 26.22 23.20 -9.41
CA PRO A 2 26.30 24.20 -8.35
C PRO A 2 26.80 23.53 -7.07
N PRO A 3 27.54 24.25 -6.20
CA PRO A 3 28.09 23.70 -4.98
C PRO A 3 26.97 23.14 -4.09
N ALA A 4 27.25 22.00 -3.44
CA ALA A 4 26.34 21.37 -2.50
C ALA A 4 26.00 22.40 -1.40
N ASP A 5 24.75 22.88 -1.43
CA ASP A 5 24.26 23.82 -0.42
C ASP A 5 24.34 23.17 0.97
N THR A 6 25.32 23.62 1.73
CA THR A 6 25.46 23.42 3.17
C THR A 6 24.45 24.26 3.96
N LEU A 7 23.31 24.61 3.37
CA LEU A 7 22.22 25.21 4.11
C LEU A 7 21.64 24.15 5.02
N THR A 8 21.92 24.28 6.29
CA THR A 8 21.33 23.56 7.41
C THR A 8 19.81 23.60 7.28
N GLN A 9 19.25 22.58 6.58
CA GLN A 9 17.82 22.34 6.65
C GLN A 9 17.55 21.81 8.06
N PRO A 10 16.83 22.56 8.90
CA PRO A 10 16.63 22.15 10.28
C PRO A 10 15.82 20.87 10.33
N ALA A 11 16.36 19.88 11.03
CA ALA A 11 15.64 18.71 11.56
C ALA A 11 14.96 17.79 10.53
N LEU A 12 15.67 17.35 9.50
CA LEU A 12 15.20 16.33 8.56
C LEU A 12 15.43 14.89 9.05
N TRP A 13 16.06 14.74 10.22
CA TRP A 13 16.38 13.46 10.82
C TRP A 13 15.17 12.58 11.20
N PRO A 14 13.94 13.11 11.55
CA PRO A 14 12.88 12.24 12.03
C PRO A 14 12.40 11.25 10.96
N LEU A 15 12.17 11.72 9.73
CA LEU A 15 11.70 10.84 8.65
C LEU A 15 12.77 9.80 8.27
N SER A 16 14.04 10.21 8.16
CA SER A 16 15.15 9.29 7.92
C SER A 16 15.31 8.30 9.07
N LEU A 17 15.14 8.75 10.32
CA LEU A 17 15.24 7.88 11.49
C LEU A 17 14.10 6.85 11.53
N ILE A 18 12.86 7.27 11.22
CA ILE A 18 11.71 6.36 11.11
C ILE A 18 12.02 5.22 10.12
N VAL A 19 12.62 5.54 8.97
CA VAL A 19 12.93 4.54 7.94
C VAL A 19 14.11 3.66 8.31
N PHE A 20 15.23 4.24 8.80
CA PHE A 20 16.50 3.52 8.91
C PHE A 20 16.81 3.00 10.31
N LEU A 21 16.12 3.44 11.37
CA LEU A 21 16.36 2.92 12.72
C LEU A 21 16.17 1.40 12.79
N PRO A 22 15.12 0.79 12.19
CA PRO A 22 15.00 -0.67 12.18
C PRO A 22 16.19 -1.34 11.48
N ALA A 23 16.65 -0.84 10.33
CA ALA A 23 17.81 -1.40 9.63
C ALA A 23 19.11 -1.25 10.42
N LEU A 24 19.33 -0.12 11.08
CA LEU A 24 20.50 0.10 11.93
C LEU A 24 20.53 -0.89 13.10
N VAL A 25 19.40 -1.08 13.77
CA VAL A 25 19.29 -2.07 14.85
C VAL A 25 19.43 -3.48 14.31
N ALA A 26 18.87 -3.80 13.13
CA ALA A 26 19.07 -5.08 12.46
C ALA A 26 20.55 -5.34 12.21
N ALA A 27 21.29 -4.37 11.69
CA ALA A 27 22.73 -4.48 11.45
C ALA A 27 23.51 -4.72 12.76
N VAL A 28 23.19 -4.00 13.83
CA VAL A 28 23.80 -4.20 15.15
C VAL A 28 23.49 -5.60 15.69
N LEU A 29 22.21 -6.03 15.61
CA LEU A 29 21.81 -7.37 16.04
C LEU A 29 22.49 -8.46 15.22
N ALA A 30 22.77 -8.24 13.93
CA ALA A 30 23.44 -9.19 13.06
C ALA A 30 24.91 -9.45 13.47
N LEU A 31 25.56 -8.50 14.13
CA LEU A 31 26.96 -8.61 14.53
C LEU A 31 27.21 -9.85 15.42
N PRO A 32 28.35 -10.52 15.27
CA PRO A 32 28.70 -11.71 16.08
C PRO A 32 28.87 -11.41 17.57
N ILE A 33 29.05 -10.14 17.95
CA ILE A 33 29.20 -9.68 19.33
C ILE A 33 27.96 -9.99 20.18
N ILE A 34 26.76 -10.04 19.55
CA ILE A 34 25.54 -10.40 20.26
C ILE A 34 25.34 -11.91 20.14
N PRO A 35 25.50 -12.68 21.27
CA PRO A 35 25.36 -14.13 21.25
C PRO A 35 23.94 -14.56 20.86
N LYS A 36 23.83 -15.62 20.06
CA LYS A 36 22.54 -16.21 19.69
C LYS A 36 21.73 -16.67 20.91
N ALA A 37 22.39 -17.02 21.99
CA ALA A 37 21.76 -17.46 23.25
C ALA A 37 20.99 -16.37 24.01
N ARG A 38 21.16 -15.08 23.68
CA ARG A 38 20.43 -13.97 24.33
C ARG A 38 19.10 -13.71 23.60
N GLU A 39 18.25 -14.72 23.44
CA GLU A 39 17.03 -14.62 22.67
C GLU A 39 16.05 -13.56 23.21
N ASP A 40 15.84 -13.52 24.53
CA ASP A 40 14.91 -12.55 25.12
C ASP A 40 15.41 -11.11 24.97
N PHE A 41 16.72 -10.89 25.09
CA PHE A 41 17.30 -9.58 24.82
C PHE A 41 17.02 -9.14 23.37
N ILE A 42 17.18 -10.05 22.40
CA ILE A 42 16.91 -9.75 20.97
C ILE A 42 15.43 -9.42 20.77
N ARG A 43 14.51 -10.19 21.36
CA ARG A 43 13.06 -9.92 21.30
C ARG A 43 12.72 -8.54 21.86
N TRP A 44 13.23 -8.21 23.05
CA TRP A 44 12.97 -6.92 23.71
C TRP A 44 13.58 -5.74 22.94
N VAL A 45 14.80 -5.86 22.42
CA VAL A 45 15.42 -4.82 21.60
C VAL A 45 14.61 -4.59 20.32
N THR A 46 14.18 -5.64 19.65
CA THR A 46 13.35 -5.52 18.44
C THR A 46 12.01 -4.84 18.75
N LEU A 47 11.33 -5.27 19.82
CA LEU A 47 10.07 -4.64 20.24
C LEU A 47 10.27 -3.17 20.63
N ALA A 48 11.31 -2.86 21.40
CA ALA A 48 11.62 -1.47 21.74
C ALA A 48 11.88 -0.62 20.49
N THR A 49 12.59 -1.17 19.49
CA THR A 49 12.84 -0.48 18.22
C THR A 49 11.54 -0.17 17.48
N THR A 50 10.67 -1.16 17.30
CA THR A 50 9.37 -0.95 16.61
C THR A 50 8.49 0.03 17.37
N VAL A 51 8.48 0.01 18.71
CA VAL A 51 7.76 0.98 19.55
C VAL A 51 8.34 2.38 19.38
N VAL A 52 9.65 2.55 19.39
CA VAL A 52 10.30 3.86 19.17
C VAL A 52 9.94 4.41 17.79
N VAL A 53 10.00 3.59 16.74
CA VAL A 53 9.62 3.99 15.38
C VAL A 53 8.15 4.39 15.31
N PHE A 54 7.27 3.65 15.97
CA PHE A 54 5.85 4.00 16.06
C PHE A 54 5.62 5.31 16.80
N VAL A 55 6.27 5.52 17.95
CA VAL A 55 6.17 6.78 18.70
C VAL A 55 6.71 7.96 17.89
N LEU A 56 7.82 7.79 17.18
CA LEU A 56 8.35 8.82 16.27
C LEU A 56 7.38 9.15 15.14
N SER A 57 6.73 8.13 14.56
CA SER A 57 5.72 8.35 13.51
C SER A 57 4.48 9.06 14.06
N LEU A 58 4.03 8.73 15.26
CA LEU A 58 2.94 9.45 15.95
C LEU A 58 3.36 10.90 16.29
N TRP A 59 4.56 11.10 16.80
CA TRP A 59 5.08 12.43 17.08
C TRP A 59 5.14 13.32 15.85
N MET A 60 5.51 12.73 14.71
CA MET A 60 5.50 13.43 13.44
C MET A 60 4.08 13.73 12.96
N ALA A 61 3.17 12.75 13.01
CA ALA A 61 1.81 12.85 12.48
C ALA A 61 0.86 13.65 13.36
N TRP A 62 1.10 13.71 14.67
CA TRP A 62 0.18 14.31 15.63
C TRP A 62 0.89 15.30 16.57
N PRO A 63 1.39 16.41 16.00
CA PRO A 63 2.20 17.37 16.75
C PRO A 63 1.48 17.97 17.98
N THR A 64 0.16 18.15 17.90
CA THR A 64 -0.64 18.68 19.00
C THR A 64 -0.66 17.77 20.22
N LEU A 65 -0.57 16.46 20.05
CA LEU A 65 -0.52 15.49 21.15
C LEU A 65 0.77 15.63 21.98
N PHE A 66 1.86 16.03 21.33
CA PHE A 66 3.18 16.12 21.95
C PHE A 66 3.62 17.58 22.24
N GLY A 67 2.74 18.57 21.98
CA GLY A 67 3.05 19.99 22.17
C GLY A 67 4.22 20.48 21.29
N ALA A 68 4.46 19.79 20.18
CA ALA A 68 5.59 20.03 19.31
C ALA A 68 5.18 20.93 18.12
N THR A 69 6.06 21.86 17.72
CA THR A 69 5.89 22.70 16.53
C THR A 69 7.22 22.77 15.79
N GLY A 70 7.21 22.52 14.48
CA GLY A 70 8.43 22.60 13.69
C GLY A 70 8.28 22.05 12.27
N PRO A 71 9.25 22.29 11.39
CA PRO A 71 9.19 21.93 9.96
C PRO A 71 9.24 20.42 9.68
N ALA A 72 9.56 19.61 10.71
CA ALA A 72 9.59 18.15 10.62
C ALA A 72 8.23 17.50 10.93
N GLN A 73 7.23 18.31 11.29
CA GLN A 73 5.92 17.81 11.68
C GLN A 73 4.92 17.90 10.56
N PHE A 74 3.97 16.97 10.57
CA PHE A 74 2.92 16.89 9.58
C PHE A 74 1.77 17.84 9.96
N THR A 75 1.40 18.70 9.03
CA THR A 75 0.24 19.59 9.18
C THR A 75 -0.97 18.94 8.52
N VAL A 76 -1.95 18.58 9.34
CA VAL A 76 -3.22 18.01 8.86
C VAL A 76 -3.98 19.07 8.08
N GLY A 77 -4.54 18.67 6.93
CA GLY A 77 -5.27 19.60 6.04
C GLY A 77 -4.42 20.19 4.91
N GLU A 78 -3.10 20.11 4.97
CA GLU A 78 -2.23 20.50 3.86
C GLU A 78 -2.11 19.39 2.82
N ALA A 79 -2.35 19.76 1.56
CA ALA A 79 -2.34 18.81 0.43
C ALA A 79 -0.94 18.53 -0.15
N GLY A 80 0.05 19.36 0.16
CA GLY A 80 1.40 19.29 -0.41
C GLY A 80 2.31 18.25 0.25
N MET A 81 3.48 17.99 -0.39
CA MET A 81 4.55 17.22 0.23
C MET A 81 5.17 17.98 1.40
N GLN A 82 5.26 17.32 2.54
CA GLN A 82 5.76 17.84 3.80
C GLN A 82 6.98 17.05 4.27
N ALA A 83 7.77 17.62 5.17
CA ALA A 83 8.98 17.04 5.73
C ALA A 83 9.93 16.48 4.64
N VAL A 84 10.10 17.24 3.55
CA VAL A 84 10.91 16.81 2.40
C VAL A 84 12.38 16.86 2.74
N VAL A 85 13.05 15.71 2.58
CA VAL A 85 14.51 15.55 2.70
C VAL A 85 15.10 15.35 1.33
N LYS A 86 16.05 16.19 0.91
CA LYS A 86 16.73 16.06 -0.36
C LYS A 86 18.24 16.07 -0.19
N ARG A 87 18.94 15.08 -0.74
CA ARG A 87 20.40 14.99 -0.80
C ARG A 87 20.80 14.29 -2.10
N PRO A 88 21.89 14.70 -2.79
CA PRO A 88 22.42 13.94 -3.90
C PRO A 88 22.95 12.59 -3.38
N TRP A 89 22.60 11.49 -4.07
CA TRP A 89 23.08 10.15 -3.73
C TRP A 89 24.04 9.64 -4.81
N ILE A 90 23.58 9.52 -6.07
CA ILE A 90 24.43 9.12 -7.19
C ILE A 90 24.30 10.19 -8.29
N PRO A 91 25.14 11.25 -8.25
CA PRO A 91 25.02 12.40 -9.13
C PRO A 91 25.15 12.06 -10.63
N ALA A 92 25.93 11.02 -10.97
CA ALA A 92 26.14 10.59 -12.36
C ALA A 92 24.85 10.20 -13.09
N PHE A 93 23.84 9.74 -12.36
CA PHE A 93 22.53 9.34 -12.88
C PHE A 93 21.39 10.23 -12.36
N SER A 94 21.69 11.36 -11.72
CA SER A 94 20.69 12.23 -11.08
C SER A 94 19.80 11.49 -10.07
N ILE A 95 20.35 10.47 -9.37
CA ILE A 95 19.65 9.74 -8.32
C ILE A 95 19.82 10.51 -7.02
N GLU A 96 18.70 10.78 -6.37
CA GLU A 96 18.61 11.60 -5.16
C GLU A 96 18.10 10.77 -3.96
N TYR A 97 18.66 11.02 -2.81
CA TYR A 97 18.03 10.67 -1.55
C TYR A 97 16.92 11.70 -1.30
N LEU A 98 15.71 11.38 -1.80
CA LEU A 98 14.57 12.27 -1.76
C LEU A 98 13.42 11.57 -1.05
N LEU A 99 13.11 12.03 0.16
CA LEU A 99 12.02 11.53 0.97
C LEU A 99 11.01 12.64 1.25
N GLY A 100 9.76 12.27 1.45
CA GLY A 100 8.70 13.19 1.87
C GLY A 100 7.43 12.45 2.21
N VAL A 101 6.51 13.13 2.90
CA VAL A 101 5.21 12.59 3.27
C VAL A 101 4.11 13.57 2.92
N ASP A 102 2.92 13.03 2.65
CA ASP A 102 1.68 13.78 2.48
C ASP A 102 0.50 12.99 3.07
N GLY A 103 -0.72 13.46 2.85
CA GLY A 103 -1.92 12.80 3.35
C GLY A 103 -2.19 11.41 2.76
N ILE A 104 -1.53 11.03 1.65
CA ILE A 104 -1.61 9.68 1.08
C ILE A 104 -0.64 8.74 1.79
N SER A 105 0.60 9.18 2.02
CA SER A 105 1.65 8.32 2.57
C SER A 105 1.64 8.25 4.10
N MET A 106 1.37 9.36 4.81
CA MET A 106 1.46 9.42 6.27
C MET A 106 0.56 8.41 7.00
N PRO A 107 -0.74 8.22 6.63
CA PRO A 107 -1.58 7.20 7.25
C PRO A 107 -1.06 5.77 7.01
N LEU A 108 -0.43 5.50 5.87
CA LEU A 108 0.18 4.20 5.57
C LEU A 108 1.48 3.96 6.37
N VAL A 109 2.26 5.01 6.61
CA VAL A 109 3.42 4.97 7.53
C VAL A 109 2.95 4.63 8.95
N LEU A 110 1.90 5.30 9.45
CA LEU A 110 1.32 5.02 10.76
C LEU A 110 0.79 3.58 10.87
N LEU A 111 0.07 3.12 9.85
CA LEU A 111 -0.41 1.74 9.80
C LEU A 111 0.75 0.74 9.85
N THR A 112 1.83 1.01 9.10
CA THR A 112 3.01 0.14 9.03
C THR A 112 3.69 0.03 10.39
N THR A 113 4.00 1.16 11.01
CA THR A 113 4.68 1.20 12.31
C THR A 113 3.82 0.60 13.42
N PHE A 114 2.51 0.87 13.43
CA PHE A 114 1.56 0.25 14.36
C PHE A 114 1.51 -1.26 14.23
N LEU A 115 1.33 -1.78 13.00
CA LEU A 115 1.27 -3.21 12.77
C LEU A 115 2.60 -3.91 13.03
N SER A 116 3.74 -3.24 12.82
CA SER A 116 5.06 -3.77 13.14
C SER A 116 5.21 -4.01 14.65
N VAL A 117 4.74 -3.11 15.50
CA VAL A 117 4.72 -3.33 16.97
C VAL A 117 3.89 -4.57 17.32
N LEU A 118 2.68 -4.68 16.80
CA LEU A 118 1.79 -5.80 17.11
C LEU A 118 2.32 -7.14 16.57
N ALA A 119 2.85 -7.15 15.35
CA ALA A 119 3.44 -8.33 14.75
C ALA A 119 4.73 -8.77 15.47
N CYS A 120 5.55 -7.81 15.93
CA CYS A 120 6.71 -8.11 16.77
C CYS A 120 6.29 -8.75 18.10
N ALA A 121 5.27 -8.22 18.77
CA ALA A 121 4.72 -8.82 19.99
C ALA A 121 4.10 -10.20 19.73
N ALA A 122 3.47 -10.41 18.58
CA ALA A 122 2.94 -11.70 18.14
C ALA A 122 4.04 -12.71 17.80
N SER A 123 5.27 -12.26 17.53
CA SER A 123 6.43 -13.11 17.19
C SER A 123 7.09 -13.78 18.41
N TRP A 124 6.62 -13.50 19.62
CA TRP A 124 7.21 -14.03 20.86
C TRP A 124 7.33 -15.57 20.91
N PRO A 125 6.36 -16.37 20.37
CA PRO A 125 6.45 -17.83 20.34
C PRO A 125 7.50 -18.38 19.36
N ILE A 126 8.12 -17.55 18.54
CA ILE A 126 9.17 -17.99 17.60
C ILE A 126 10.43 -18.36 18.41
N THR A 127 10.79 -19.63 18.37
CA THR A 127 11.96 -20.18 19.09
C THR A 127 13.10 -20.60 18.15
N LYS A 128 12.80 -20.87 16.88
CA LYS A 128 13.77 -21.28 15.89
C LYS A 128 14.52 -20.07 15.32
N HIS A 129 15.85 -20.03 15.40
CA HIS A 129 16.70 -18.98 14.81
C HIS A 129 16.24 -17.54 15.12
N VAL A 130 15.91 -17.28 16.39
CA VAL A 130 15.32 -16.02 16.87
C VAL A 130 16.06 -14.78 16.36
N LYS A 131 17.40 -14.78 16.44
CA LYS A 131 18.23 -13.67 15.96
C LYS A 131 18.00 -13.36 14.49
N ALA A 132 18.06 -14.37 13.62
CA ALA A 132 17.87 -14.19 12.18
C ALA A 132 16.45 -13.72 11.86
N TYR A 133 15.44 -14.25 12.56
CA TYR A 133 14.05 -13.83 12.41
C TYR A 133 13.88 -12.32 12.67
N HIS A 134 14.36 -11.84 13.81
CA HIS A 134 14.20 -10.44 14.19
C HIS A 134 15.02 -9.47 13.34
N VAL A 135 16.20 -9.89 12.87
CA VAL A 135 16.99 -9.11 11.89
C VAL A 135 16.21 -8.94 10.58
N LEU A 136 15.66 -10.03 10.03
CA LEU A 136 14.87 -9.98 8.80
C LEU A 136 13.57 -9.19 8.98
N PHE A 137 12.95 -9.29 10.16
CA PHE A 137 11.74 -8.55 10.49
C PHE A 137 11.99 -7.03 10.46
N LEU A 138 13.06 -6.55 11.07
CA LEU A 138 13.42 -5.13 11.08
C LEU A 138 13.84 -4.62 9.69
N LEU A 139 14.54 -5.44 8.89
CA LEU A 139 14.84 -5.09 7.51
C LEU A 139 13.58 -4.99 6.65
N LEU A 140 12.60 -5.86 6.88
CA LEU A 140 11.31 -5.80 6.21
C LEU A 140 10.57 -4.50 6.56
N GLU A 141 10.55 -4.09 7.82
CA GLU A 141 9.95 -2.82 8.27
C GLU A 141 10.59 -1.62 7.58
N THR A 142 11.93 -1.57 7.50
CA THR A 142 12.67 -0.53 6.76
C THR A 142 12.23 -0.46 5.30
N GLY A 143 12.15 -1.61 4.60
CA GLY A 143 11.74 -1.66 3.21
C GLY A 143 10.32 -1.11 3.00
N MET A 144 9.36 -1.52 3.83
CA MET A 144 7.97 -1.06 3.75
C MET A 144 7.85 0.45 3.97
N LEU A 145 8.50 0.98 5.02
CA LEU A 145 8.50 2.41 5.31
C LEU A 145 9.16 3.22 4.20
N GLY A 146 10.29 2.74 3.69
CA GLY A 146 11.02 3.40 2.61
C GLY A 146 10.19 3.55 1.34
N VAL A 147 9.39 2.55 0.96
CA VAL A 147 8.49 2.63 -0.21
C VAL A 147 7.46 3.75 -0.07
N PHE A 148 6.84 3.92 1.11
CA PHE A 148 5.80 4.94 1.30
C PHE A 148 6.32 6.38 1.33
N VAL A 149 7.60 6.58 1.61
CA VAL A 149 8.16 7.93 1.77
C VAL A 149 9.12 8.34 0.64
N SER A 150 9.52 7.42 -0.23
CA SER A 150 10.44 7.72 -1.34
C SER A 150 9.76 8.55 -2.42
N LEU A 151 10.41 9.65 -2.80
CA LEU A 151 10.02 10.54 -3.89
C LEU A 151 11.01 10.52 -5.07
N ASP A 152 12.07 9.74 -4.99
CA ASP A 152 12.94 9.35 -6.09
C ASP A 152 12.59 7.93 -6.54
N PHE A 153 12.41 7.72 -7.85
CA PHE A 153 11.89 6.46 -8.37
C PHE A 153 12.88 5.31 -8.23
N PHE A 154 14.18 5.61 -8.33
CA PHE A 154 15.20 4.60 -8.10
C PHE A 154 15.28 4.20 -6.62
N LEU A 155 15.23 5.18 -5.72
CA LEU A 155 15.18 4.94 -4.27
C LEU A 155 13.92 4.16 -3.88
N PHE A 156 12.76 4.48 -4.45
CA PHE A 156 11.51 3.71 -4.31
C PHE A 156 11.72 2.26 -4.71
N TYR A 157 12.35 2.02 -5.86
CA TYR A 157 12.62 0.67 -6.36
C TYR A 157 13.57 -0.10 -5.45
N VAL A 158 14.62 0.55 -4.93
CA VAL A 158 15.54 -0.07 -3.96
C VAL A 158 14.79 -0.57 -2.73
N PHE A 159 13.93 0.25 -2.12
CA PHE A 159 13.14 -0.19 -0.96
C PHE A 159 12.12 -1.27 -1.32
N TRP A 160 11.54 -1.21 -2.51
CA TRP A 160 10.63 -2.23 -3.03
C TRP A 160 11.30 -3.61 -3.13
N GLU A 161 12.56 -3.67 -3.56
CA GLU A 161 13.34 -4.90 -3.65
C GLU A 161 13.88 -5.36 -2.29
N VAL A 162 14.33 -4.41 -1.45
CA VAL A 162 14.89 -4.73 -0.12
C VAL A 162 13.91 -5.53 0.74
N MET A 163 12.60 -5.29 0.65
CA MET A 163 11.62 -6.05 1.43
C MET A 163 11.37 -7.48 0.90
N LEU A 164 11.71 -7.75 -0.36
CA LEU A 164 11.42 -9.03 -1.00
C LEU A 164 12.21 -10.17 -0.37
N LEU A 165 13.51 -9.96 -0.17
CA LEU A 165 14.41 -10.98 0.37
C LEU A 165 14.09 -11.35 1.84
N PRO A 166 13.89 -10.41 2.77
CA PRO A 166 13.42 -10.71 4.12
C PRO A 166 12.13 -11.52 4.13
N MET A 167 11.13 -11.14 3.32
CA MET A 167 9.85 -11.84 3.27
C MET A 167 10.01 -13.28 2.75
N TYR A 168 10.82 -13.48 1.70
CA TYR A 168 11.15 -14.82 1.18
C TYR A 168 11.71 -15.73 2.28
N PHE A 169 12.68 -15.26 3.05
CA PHE A 169 13.27 -16.06 4.13
C PHE A 169 12.32 -16.25 5.30
N LEU A 170 11.54 -15.24 5.67
CA LEU A 170 10.56 -15.33 6.76
C LEU A 170 9.48 -16.38 6.47
N ILE A 171 9.05 -16.52 5.22
CA ILE A 171 8.14 -17.60 4.80
C ILE A 171 8.90 -18.92 4.70
N GLY A 172 10.07 -18.96 4.04
CA GLY A 172 10.78 -20.20 3.70
C GLY A 172 11.42 -20.91 4.87
N ILE A 173 11.80 -20.20 5.95
CA ILE A 173 12.48 -20.79 7.10
C ILE A 173 11.50 -21.11 8.25
N TRP A 174 10.57 -20.20 8.53
CA TRP A 174 9.64 -20.30 9.68
C TRP A 174 8.22 -20.70 9.27
N GLY A 175 7.98 -20.92 7.99
CA GLY A 175 6.69 -21.35 7.46
C GLY A 175 6.34 -22.81 7.76
N GLY A 176 5.14 -23.19 7.35
CA GLY A 176 4.55 -24.51 7.50
C GLY A 176 5.16 -25.59 6.56
N PRO A 177 4.44 -26.70 6.37
CA PRO A 177 4.98 -27.84 5.63
C PRO A 177 5.38 -27.57 4.17
N ARG A 178 4.65 -26.70 3.45
CA ARG A 178 4.93 -26.35 2.05
C ARG A 178 5.60 -24.98 1.90
N ARG A 179 6.31 -24.53 2.94
CA ARG A 179 6.94 -23.20 2.99
C ARG A 179 7.88 -22.90 1.83
N GLU A 180 8.65 -23.89 1.35
CA GLU A 180 9.59 -23.70 0.25
C GLU A 180 8.86 -23.36 -1.05
N TYR A 181 7.82 -24.11 -1.40
CA TYR A 181 6.96 -23.81 -2.55
C TYR A 181 6.32 -22.41 -2.44
N ALA A 182 5.77 -22.09 -1.29
CA ALA A 182 5.12 -20.81 -1.07
C ALA A 182 6.09 -19.63 -1.17
N ALA A 183 7.28 -19.76 -0.57
CA ALA A 183 8.32 -18.75 -0.61
C ALA A 183 8.84 -18.53 -2.05
N ILE A 184 9.14 -19.61 -2.79
CA ILE A 184 9.60 -19.52 -4.18
C ILE A 184 8.51 -18.89 -5.07
N LYS A 185 7.26 -19.33 -4.92
CA LYS A 185 6.14 -18.77 -5.69
C LYS A 185 5.97 -17.28 -5.42
N PHE A 186 5.96 -16.87 -4.15
CA PHE A 186 5.93 -15.45 -3.76
C PHE A 186 7.07 -14.67 -4.40
N PHE A 187 8.31 -15.19 -4.29
CA PHE A 187 9.51 -14.54 -4.81
C PHE A 187 9.44 -14.37 -6.33
N LEU A 188 9.12 -15.42 -7.07
CA LEU A 188 9.07 -15.37 -8.54
C LEU A 188 7.98 -14.42 -9.06
N TYR A 189 6.77 -14.43 -8.46
CA TYR A 189 5.71 -13.50 -8.84
C TYR A 189 6.12 -12.04 -8.61
N THR A 190 6.66 -11.75 -7.43
CA THR A 190 7.04 -10.40 -7.07
C THR A 190 8.27 -9.90 -7.83
N LEU A 191 9.26 -10.79 -8.07
CA LEU A 191 10.44 -10.47 -8.88
C LEU A 191 10.07 -10.19 -10.33
N LEU A 192 9.18 -11.00 -10.94
CA LEU A 192 8.71 -10.74 -12.30
C LEU A 192 8.06 -9.36 -12.39
N GLY A 193 7.19 -9.02 -11.44
CA GLY A 193 6.55 -7.70 -11.39
C GLY A 193 7.54 -6.56 -11.24
N SER A 194 8.56 -6.72 -10.40
CA SER A 194 9.55 -5.67 -10.18
C SER A 194 10.51 -5.49 -11.36
N VAL A 195 10.86 -6.56 -12.07
CA VAL A 195 11.66 -6.44 -13.31
C VAL A 195 10.89 -5.65 -14.39
N LEU A 196 9.58 -5.91 -14.55
CA LEU A 196 8.73 -5.13 -15.47
C LEU A 196 8.63 -3.66 -15.02
N MET A 197 8.52 -3.41 -13.73
CA MET A 197 8.56 -2.06 -13.16
C MET A 197 9.89 -1.37 -13.46
N LEU A 198 11.03 -2.06 -13.29
CA LEU A 198 12.36 -1.50 -13.60
C LEU A 198 12.47 -1.08 -15.06
N LEU A 199 11.95 -1.89 -15.99
CA LEU A 199 11.92 -1.51 -17.41
C LEU A 199 11.15 -0.21 -17.62
N ALA A 200 9.98 -0.06 -17.00
CA ALA A 200 9.20 1.18 -17.08
C ALA A 200 9.95 2.37 -16.47
N ILE A 201 10.61 2.18 -15.33
CA ILE A 201 11.42 3.22 -14.66
C ILE A 201 12.52 3.72 -15.61
N LEU A 202 13.25 2.81 -16.26
CA LEU A 202 14.30 3.17 -17.20
C LEU A 202 13.73 3.85 -18.46
N MET A 203 12.60 3.36 -19.00
CA MET A 203 11.91 4.01 -20.13
C MET A 203 11.56 5.46 -19.80
N LEU A 204 10.95 5.71 -18.65
CA LEU A 204 10.58 7.05 -18.19
C LEU A 204 11.81 7.93 -17.93
N TYR A 205 12.86 7.39 -17.30
CA TYR A 205 14.09 8.11 -17.04
C TYR A 205 14.74 8.61 -18.33
N PHE A 206 15.02 7.72 -19.29
CA PHE A 206 15.72 8.09 -20.53
C PHE A 206 14.89 8.99 -21.46
N THR A 207 13.57 9.03 -21.28
CA THR A 207 12.69 9.91 -22.06
C THR A 207 12.41 11.24 -21.34
N SER A 208 12.70 11.35 -20.05
CA SER A 208 12.50 12.56 -19.27
C SER A 208 13.47 13.67 -19.67
N ASP A 209 13.00 14.93 -19.66
CA ASP A 209 13.84 16.11 -19.87
C ASP A 209 13.34 17.30 -19.04
N LEU A 210 14.05 17.64 -18.00
CA LEU A 210 13.70 18.74 -17.08
C LEU A 210 13.67 20.12 -17.76
N ARG A 211 14.31 20.30 -18.93
CA ARG A 211 14.26 21.55 -19.71
C ARG A 211 12.86 21.89 -20.22
N MET A 212 11.95 20.89 -20.27
CA MET A 212 10.56 21.06 -20.69
C MET A 212 9.67 21.66 -19.59
N LEU A 213 10.14 21.68 -18.34
CA LEU A 213 9.38 22.19 -17.20
C LEU A 213 9.56 23.71 -17.04
N SER A 214 8.46 24.39 -16.64
CA SER A 214 8.53 25.81 -16.29
C SER A 214 9.31 26.02 -14.98
N PRO A 215 9.81 27.25 -14.72
CA PRO A 215 10.48 27.58 -13.45
C PRO A 215 9.65 27.21 -12.22
N GLU A 216 8.34 27.46 -12.27
CA GLU A 216 7.39 27.15 -11.20
C GLU A 216 7.26 25.64 -10.99
N GLN A 217 7.21 24.86 -12.08
CA GLN A 217 7.14 23.40 -12.03
C GLN A 217 8.45 22.79 -11.48
N LEU A 218 9.61 23.36 -11.82
CA LEU A 218 10.91 22.92 -11.26
C LEU A 218 10.98 23.16 -9.75
N VAL A 219 10.42 24.24 -9.24
CA VAL A 219 10.34 24.52 -7.79
C VAL A 219 9.29 23.62 -7.14
N ALA A 220 8.11 23.48 -7.72
CA ALA A 220 7.03 22.65 -7.20
C ALA A 220 7.44 21.17 -7.09
N SER A 221 8.21 20.67 -8.06
CA SER A 221 8.76 19.30 -8.06
C SER A 221 10.00 19.13 -7.16
N ARG A 222 10.43 20.18 -6.45
CA ARG A 222 11.64 20.15 -5.61
C ARG A 222 12.94 19.84 -6.37
N VAL A 223 12.95 19.96 -7.70
CA VAL A 223 14.18 19.91 -8.50
C VAL A 223 15.04 21.12 -8.15
N VAL A 224 14.44 22.30 -8.17
CA VAL A 224 15.03 23.54 -7.62
C VAL A 224 14.53 23.74 -6.20
N SER A 225 15.44 23.97 -5.27
CA SER A 225 15.07 24.14 -3.86
C SER A 225 14.25 25.41 -3.64
N PRO A 226 13.08 25.34 -2.98
CA PRO A 226 12.31 26.54 -2.63
C PRO A 226 12.99 27.38 -1.54
N ALA A 227 14.00 26.84 -0.84
CA ALA A 227 14.76 27.55 0.19
C ALA A 227 15.82 28.51 -0.37
N LEU A 228 16.15 28.38 -1.66
CA LEU A 228 17.03 29.33 -2.35
C LEU A 228 16.35 30.72 -2.43
N ASP A 229 17.17 31.77 -2.40
CA ASP A 229 16.70 33.13 -2.73
C ASP A 229 16.27 33.25 -4.20
N ALA A 230 15.72 34.39 -4.59
CA ALA A 230 15.22 34.60 -5.95
C ALA A 230 16.33 34.46 -7.01
N VAL A 231 17.54 34.93 -6.70
CA VAL A 231 18.70 34.87 -7.62
C VAL A 231 19.16 33.43 -7.78
N GLY A 232 19.39 32.71 -6.67
CA GLY A 232 19.82 31.31 -6.70
C GLY A 232 18.79 30.38 -7.37
N ARG A 233 17.49 30.65 -7.25
CA ARG A 233 16.46 29.92 -8.01
C ARG A 233 16.56 30.21 -9.50
N ALA A 234 16.73 31.48 -9.90
CA ALA A 234 16.87 31.88 -11.30
C ALA A 234 18.10 31.24 -11.93
N ASP A 235 19.24 31.25 -11.23
CA ASP A 235 20.49 30.63 -11.69
C ASP A 235 20.36 29.12 -11.87
N ALA A 236 19.72 28.44 -10.91
CA ALA A 236 19.47 26.99 -11.00
C ALA A 236 18.56 26.63 -12.18
N VAL A 237 17.50 27.40 -12.42
CA VAL A 237 16.61 27.25 -13.57
C VAL A 237 17.34 27.50 -14.86
N ALA A 238 18.13 28.58 -14.95
CA ALA A 238 18.93 28.92 -16.13
C ALA A 238 19.97 27.83 -16.45
N ALA A 239 20.58 27.23 -15.43
CA ALA A 239 21.52 26.13 -15.62
C ALA A 239 20.84 24.88 -16.24
N ILE A 240 19.61 24.56 -15.83
CA ILE A 240 18.83 23.47 -16.42
C ILE A 240 18.44 23.83 -17.86
N ALA A 241 17.89 25.00 -18.10
CA ALA A 241 17.42 25.45 -19.41
C ALA A 241 18.54 25.55 -20.45
N SER A 242 19.76 25.93 -20.03
CA SER A 242 20.94 26.06 -20.90
C SER A 242 21.71 24.75 -21.12
N ALA A 243 21.28 23.63 -20.51
CA ALA A 243 21.95 22.35 -20.68
C ALA A 243 21.93 21.90 -22.16
N LYS A 244 23.09 21.48 -22.67
CA LYS A 244 23.27 21.07 -24.09
C LYS A 244 22.61 19.75 -24.42
N SER A 245 22.39 18.89 -23.42
CA SER A 245 21.74 17.57 -23.52
C SER A 245 20.51 17.48 -22.62
N PRO A 246 19.57 16.54 -22.88
CA PRO A 246 18.47 16.29 -21.98
C PRO A 246 18.93 16.08 -20.54
N VAL A 247 18.19 16.65 -19.59
CA VAL A 247 18.46 16.52 -18.16
C VAL A 247 17.47 15.50 -17.60
N HIS A 248 17.92 14.24 -17.51
CA HIS A 248 17.10 13.13 -17.03
C HIS A 248 16.96 13.15 -15.52
N THR A 249 15.84 12.56 -15.03
CA THR A 249 15.53 12.54 -13.60
C THR A 249 14.78 11.29 -13.19
N PHE A 250 15.01 10.84 -11.93
CA PHE A 250 14.20 9.87 -11.22
C PHE A 250 13.23 10.54 -10.23
N ASN A 251 13.21 11.86 -10.11
CA ASN A 251 12.32 12.57 -9.22
C ASN A 251 10.86 12.34 -9.63
N LEU A 252 10.07 11.64 -8.76
CA LEU A 252 8.68 11.29 -9.04
C LEU A 252 7.79 12.51 -9.25
N LEU A 253 8.05 13.61 -8.52
CA LEU A 253 7.26 14.83 -8.66
C LEU A 253 7.53 15.51 -10.00
N ALA A 254 8.78 15.49 -10.48
CA ALA A 254 9.14 16.04 -11.78
C ALA A 254 8.63 15.15 -12.93
N LEU A 255 8.72 13.82 -12.80
CA LEU A 255 8.15 12.89 -13.77
C LEU A 255 6.62 13.07 -13.90
N ALA A 256 5.93 13.30 -12.79
CA ALA A 256 4.50 13.60 -12.80
C ALA A 256 4.20 14.91 -13.54
N GLN A 257 5.01 15.97 -13.32
CA GLN A 257 4.86 17.22 -14.07
C GLN A 257 5.10 17.02 -15.57
N LEU A 258 6.12 16.26 -15.96
CA LEU A 258 6.42 15.94 -17.37
C LEU A 258 5.29 15.13 -18.02
N GLY A 259 4.71 14.16 -17.32
CA GLY A 259 3.59 13.36 -17.81
C GLY A 259 2.33 14.18 -18.06
N GLN A 260 2.11 15.23 -17.27
CA GLN A 260 0.94 16.11 -17.35
C GLN A 260 1.10 17.30 -18.31
N LEU A 261 2.25 17.44 -18.97
CA LEU A 261 2.41 18.47 -20.00
C LEU A 261 1.48 18.20 -21.21
N PRO A 262 0.94 19.25 -21.86
CA PRO A 262 0.19 19.10 -23.11
C PRO A 262 1.00 18.44 -24.24
N THR A 263 2.32 18.55 -24.18
CA THR A 263 3.30 17.94 -25.10
C THR A 263 4.21 16.99 -24.31
N SER A 264 3.59 16.08 -23.55
CA SER A 264 4.35 15.12 -22.71
C SER A 264 5.37 14.34 -23.55
N PRO A 265 6.64 14.26 -23.14
CA PRO A 265 7.64 13.47 -23.83
C PRO A 265 7.28 11.98 -23.85
N PHE A 266 6.53 11.51 -22.86
CA PHE A 266 6.11 10.11 -22.74
C PHE A 266 5.00 9.75 -23.73
N ALA A 267 4.14 10.69 -24.10
CA ALA A 267 3.09 10.50 -25.09
C ALA A 267 3.62 10.63 -26.52
N ALA A 268 4.68 11.42 -26.73
CA ALA A 268 5.23 11.72 -28.05
C ALA A 268 6.01 10.54 -28.67
N VAL A 269 6.62 9.68 -27.84
CA VAL A 269 7.40 8.52 -28.31
C VAL A 269 6.47 7.33 -28.55
N SER A 270 6.46 6.77 -29.77
CA SER A 270 5.71 5.56 -30.11
C SER A 270 6.63 4.35 -30.19
N LEU A 271 6.21 3.25 -29.56
CA LEU A 271 6.89 1.96 -29.59
C LEU A 271 5.86 0.86 -29.93
N TRP A 272 6.05 0.16 -31.06
CA TRP A 272 5.12 -0.88 -31.55
C TRP A 272 3.66 -0.44 -31.65
N GLY A 273 3.42 0.79 -32.08
CA GLY A 273 2.07 1.33 -32.32
C GLY A 273 1.34 1.85 -31.07
N MET A 274 1.96 1.79 -29.88
CA MET A 274 1.46 2.41 -28.64
C MET A 274 2.43 3.47 -28.14
N SER A 275 1.93 4.48 -27.40
CA SER A 275 2.80 5.46 -26.77
C SER A 275 3.69 4.82 -25.71
N LEU A 276 4.88 5.38 -25.47
CA LEU A 276 5.75 4.96 -24.38
C LEU A 276 5.04 5.09 -23.03
N GLU A 277 4.22 6.11 -22.86
CA GLU A 277 3.35 6.30 -21.69
C GLU A 277 2.46 5.08 -21.43
N THR A 278 1.82 4.52 -22.46
CA THR A 278 0.96 3.34 -22.34
C THR A 278 1.76 2.11 -21.94
N TRP A 279 2.94 1.90 -22.53
CA TRP A 279 3.83 0.81 -22.14
C TRP A 279 4.30 0.95 -20.70
N ALA A 280 4.76 2.15 -20.30
CA ALA A 280 5.20 2.41 -18.94
C ALA A 280 4.07 2.15 -17.93
N PHE A 281 2.85 2.64 -18.23
CA PHE A 281 1.68 2.39 -17.40
C PHE A 281 1.40 0.90 -17.23
N LEU A 282 1.36 0.13 -18.31
CA LEU A 282 1.07 -1.31 -18.26
C LEU A 282 2.14 -2.08 -17.47
N LEU A 283 3.42 -1.79 -17.70
CA LEU A 283 4.51 -2.46 -17.00
C LEU A 283 4.50 -2.12 -15.49
N LEU A 284 4.26 -0.86 -15.13
CA LEU A 284 4.09 -0.44 -13.73
C LEU A 284 2.85 -1.08 -13.12
N LEU A 285 1.72 -1.05 -13.84
CA LEU A 285 0.47 -1.64 -13.37
C LEU A 285 0.63 -3.13 -13.06
N ILE A 286 1.28 -3.91 -13.95
CA ILE A 286 1.54 -5.33 -13.69
C ILE A 286 2.36 -5.51 -12.41
N GLY A 287 3.40 -4.73 -12.20
CA GLY A 287 4.19 -4.77 -10.97
C GLY A 287 3.36 -4.50 -9.72
N PHE A 288 2.50 -3.49 -9.77
CA PHE A 288 1.66 -3.12 -8.64
C PHE A 288 0.50 -4.09 -8.40
N VAL A 289 -0.20 -4.57 -9.45
CA VAL A 289 -1.34 -5.50 -9.28
C VAL A 289 -0.92 -6.89 -8.82
N ILE A 290 0.34 -7.29 -9.03
CA ILE A 290 0.89 -8.49 -8.38
C ILE A 290 0.91 -8.30 -6.85
N LYS A 291 1.30 -7.13 -6.35
CA LYS A 291 1.29 -6.83 -4.91
C LYS A 291 -0.12 -6.62 -4.36
N VAL A 292 -1.04 -5.97 -5.12
CA VAL A 292 -2.46 -5.79 -4.74
C VAL A 292 -3.23 -7.12 -4.70
N PRO A 293 -2.71 -8.21 -5.09
CA PRO A 293 -3.09 -9.53 -5.59
C PRO A 293 -4.39 -9.56 -6.40
N VAL A 294 -4.35 -8.92 -7.55
CA VAL A 294 -5.48 -8.89 -8.49
C VAL A 294 -5.52 -10.18 -9.33
N VAL A 295 -6.73 -10.66 -9.64
CA VAL A 295 -6.92 -11.78 -10.58
C VAL A 295 -6.47 -11.35 -11.99
N PRO A 296 -5.62 -12.16 -12.70
CA PRO A 296 -5.23 -13.55 -12.43
C PRO A 296 -3.92 -13.73 -11.63
N VAL A 297 -3.21 -12.66 -11.31
CA VAL A 297 -1.86 -12.73 -10.72
C VAL A 297 -1.85 -12.84 -9.17
N HIS A 298 -2.96 -13.23 -8.56
CA HIS A 298 -3.19 -13.32 -7.12
C HIS A 298 -2.73 -14.62 -6.46
N THR A 299 -2.46 -15.67 -7.25
CA THR A 299 -2.37 -17.06 -6.73
C THR A 299 -1.20 -17.31 -5.78
N TRP A 300 -0.24 -16.42 -5.69
CA TRP A 300 0.85 -16.47 -4.72
C TRP A 300 0.36 -16.16 -3.29
N LEU A 301 -0.65 -15.30 -3.16
CA LEU A 301 -1.09 -14.77 -1.87
C LEU A 301 -1.67 -15.85 -0.94
N PRO A 302 -2.64 -16.70 -1.35
CA PRO A 302 -3.16 -17.75 -0.49
C PRO A 302 -2.09 -18.73 -0.04
N ASP A 303 -1.16 -19.11 -0.91
CA ASP A 303 -0.10 -20.05 -0.57
C ASP A 303 0.91 -19.41 0.41
N ALA A 304 1.31 -18.16 0.17
CA ALA A 304 2.19 -17.42 1.07
C ALA A 304 1.58 -17.24 2.46
N HIS A 305 0.30 -16.85 2.56
CA HIS A 305 -0.38 -16.65 3.84
C HIS A 305 -0.57 -17.94 4.63
N VAL A 306 -0.97 -19.02 3.95
CA VAL A 306 -1.21 -20.32 4.60
C VAL A 306 0.05 -20.84 5.26
N GLU A 307 1.18 -20.69 4.58
CA GLU A 307 2.46 -21.20 5.08
C GLU A 307 3.17 -20.22 6.02
N ALA A 308 3.09 -18.92 5.81
CA ALA A 308 3.79 -17.93 6.65
C ALA A 308 3.40 -18.04 8.14
N PRO A 309 4.32 -17.76 9.08
CA PRO A 309 3.99 -17.57 10.49
C PRO A 309 2.93 -16.50 10.68
N THR A 310 2.12 -16.61 11.71
CA THR A 310 1.02 -15.65 11.99
C THR A 310 1.47 -14.18 11.98
N PRO A 311 2.56 -13.77 12.66
CA PRO A 311 3.02 -12.38 12.63
C PRO A 311 3.36 -11.89 11.22
N ILE A 312 3.94 -12.76 10.41
CA ILE A 312 4.30 -12.44 9.02
C ILE A 312 3.06 -12.34 8.14
N SER A 313 2.03 -13.17 8.39
CA SER A 313 0.73 -13.00 7.72
C SER A 313 0.04 -11.68 8.09
N MET A 314 0.18 -11.21 9.34
CA MET A 314 -0.32 -9.89 9.75
C MET A 314 0.31 -8.76 8.94
N ILE A 315 1.64 -8.77 8.80
CA ILE A 315 2.38 -7.75 8.02
C ILE A 315 2.09 -7.88 6.52
N LEU A 316 2.06 -9.09 5.98
CA LEU A 316 1.79 -9.34 4.57
C LEU A 316 0.42 -8.81 4.16
N ALA A 317 -0.64 -9.16 4.91
CA ALA A 317 -2.01 -8.67 4.65
C ALA A 317 -2.19 -7.20 5.05
N GLY A 318 -1.62 -6.80 6.19
CA GLY A 318 -1.82 -5.47 6.75
C GLY A 318 -1.14 -4.36 5.99
N VAL A 319 0.06 -4.61 5.45
CA VAL A 319 0.93 -3.58 4.85
C VAL A 319 1.29 -3.87 3.39
N LEU A 320 1.86 -5.06 3.08
CA LEU A 320 2.47 -5.28 1.77
C LEU A 320 1.51 -5.12 0.60
N LEU A 321 0.24 -5.50 0.77
CA LEU A 321 -0.77 -5.34 -0.29
C LEU A 321 -1.03 -3.85 -0.62
N LYS A 322 -0.91 -2.96 0.36
CA LYS A 322 -1.15 -1.52 0.21
C LYS A 322 -0.06 -0.81 -0.60
N LEU A 323 1.14 -1.38 -0.63
CA LEU A 323 2.23 -0.85 -1.46
C LEU A 323 1.83 -0.79 -2.94
N GLY A 324 1.08 -1.79 -3.43
CA GLY A 324 0.60 -1.80 -4.81
C GLY A 324 -0.45 -0.71 -5.08
N GLY A 325 -1.46 -0.57 -4.19
CA GLY A 325 -2.47 0.50 -4.31
C GLY A 325 -1.85 1.89 -4.23
N TYR A 326 -0.91 2.08 -3.30
CA TYR A 326 -0.12 3.31 -3.20
C TYR A 326 0.66 3.60 -4.49
N GLY A 327 1.32 2.58 -5.08
CA GLY A 327 2.08 2.74 -6.32
C GLY A 327 1.20 3.14 -7.51
N ILE A 328 0.00 2.57 -7.64
CA ILE A 328 -0.94 2.96 -8.70
C ILE A 328 -1.35 4.43 -8.52
N LEU A 329 -1.73 4.83 -7.32
CA LEU A 329 -2.17 6.20 -7.03
C LEU A 329 -1.03 7.20 -7.16
N ARG A 330 0.13 6.91 -6.58
CA ARG A 330 1.26 7.84 -6.47
C ARG A 330 2.08 7.95 -7.76
N ILE A 331 2.18 6.87 -8.53
CA ILE A 331 3.13 6.75 -9.64
C ILE A 331 2.40 6.62 -10.97
N CYS A 332 1.55 5.58 -11.15
CA CYS A 332 0.94 5.30 -12.45
C CYS A 332 0.13 6.50 -12.98
N TYR A 333 -0.81 6.99 -12.18
CA TYR A 333 -1.73 8.03 -12.64
C TYR A 333 -1.08 9.41 -12.85
N PRO A 334 -0.24 9.91 -11.92
CA PRO A 334 0.37 11.22 -12.13
C PRO A 334 1.39 11.27 -13.28
N ILE A 335 2.13 10.16 -13.51
CA ILE A 335 3.18 10.11 -14.54
C ILE A 335 2.62 9.73 -15.91
N CYS A 336 1.58 8.86 -15.94
CA CYS A 336 1.01 8.34 -17.16
C CYS A 336 -0.51 8.63 -17.23
N PRO A 337 -0.94 9.91 -17.22
CA PRO A 337 -2.36 10.27 -17.14
C PRO A 337 -3.17 9.85 -18.35
N GLY A 338 -2.62 9.90 -19.57
CA GLY A 338 -3.29 9.49 -20.79
C GLY A 338 -3.59 7.99 -20.83
N ALA A 339 -2.62 7.19 -20.39
CA ALA A 339 -2.81 5.76 -20.25
C ALA A 339 -3.76 5.43 -19.10
N GLY A 340 -3.67 6.14 -17.96
CA GLY A 340 -4.58 5.99 -16.83
C GLY A 340 -6.04 6.20 -17.21
N LEU A 341 -6.33 7.25 -17.99
CA LEU A 341 -7.66 7.56 -18.50
C LEU A 341 -8.14 6.49 -19.50
N SER A 342 -7.34 6.16 -20.50
CA SER A 342 -7.72 5.23 -21.57
C SER A 342 -7.88 3.79 -21.08
N LEU A 343 -7.15 3.38 -20.05
CA LEU A 343 -7.18 2.05 -19.43
C LEU A 343 -7.97 1.99 -18.12
N ALA A 344 -8.73 3.03 -17.77
CA ALA A 344 -9.56 3.06 -16.57
C ALA A 344 -10.53 1.86 -16.51
N TRP A 345 -11.11 1.47 -17.65
CA TRP A 345 -11.97 0.29 -17.78
C TRP A 345 -11.24 -1.00 -17.39
N LEU A 346 -9.95 -1.14 -17.74
CA LEU A 346 -9.13 -2.31 -17.38
C LEU A 346 -8.91 -2.37 -15.87
N VAL A 347 -8.56 -1.24 -15.24
CA VAL A 347 -8.34 -1.16 -13.79
C VAL A 347 -9.64 -1.48 -13.03
N CYS A 348 -10.76 -0.89 -13.44
CA CYS A 348 -12.09 -1.18 -12.88
C CYS A 348 -12.48 -2.64 -13.06
N GLY A 349 -12.30 -3.18 -14.27
CA GLY A 349 -12.62 -4.57 -14.61
C GLY A 349 -11.82 -5.58 -13.79
N LEU A 350 -10.51 -5.36 -13.66
CA LEU A 350 -9.65 -6.17 -12.79
C LEU A 350 -10.09 -6.10 -11.33
N GLY A 351 -10.49 -4.92 -10.85
CA GLY A 351 -11.03 -4.72 -9.51
C GLY A 351 -12.27 -5.58 -9.28
N VAL A 352 -13.29 -5.43 -10.13
CA VAL A 352 -14.57 -6.15 -9.98
C VAL A 352 -14.41 -7.66 -10.14
N VAL A 353 -13.61 -8.13 -11.10
CA VAL A 353 -13.30 -9.56 -11.25
C VAL A 353 -12.65 -10.11 -9.98
N SER A 354 -11.72 -9.35 -9.38
CA SER A 354 -11.05 -9.76 -8.13
C SER A 354 -12.00 -9.78 -6.94
N MET A 355 -12.93 -8.82 -6.86
CA MET A 355 -13.94 -8.78 -5.81
C MET A 355 -14.81 -10.04 -5.85
N VAL A 356 -15.41 -10.33 -6.97
CA VAL A 356 -16.34 -11.45 -7.13
C VAL A 356 -15.62 -12.80 -7.01
N TYR A 357 -14.53 -12.97 -7.75
CA TYR A 357 -13.74 -14.21 -7.72
C TYR A 357 -13.18 -14.47 -6.31
N GLY A 358 -12.60 -13.44 -5.67
CA GLY A 358 -12.04 -13.55 -4.33
C GLY A 358 -13.09 -13.98 -3.29
N ALA A 359 -14.30 -13.41 -3.36
CA ALA A 359 -15.40 -13.76 -2.47
C ALA A 359 -15.89 -15.21 -2.66
N PHE A 360 -16.11 -15.66 -3.91
CA PHE A 360 -16.46 -17.06 -4.19
C PHE A 360 -15.34 -18.02 -3.79
N ALA A 361 -14.09 -17.67 -4.07
CA ALA A 361 -12.96 -18.49 -3.67
C ALA A 361 -12.83 -18.59 -2.16
N ALA A 362 -13.08 -17.49 -1.40
CA ALA A 362 -13.14 -17.52 0.06
C ALA A 362 -14.25 -18.43 0.59
N LEU A 363 -15.44 -18.34 0.00
CA LEU A 363 -16.60 -19.19 0.38
C LEU A 363 -16.31 -20.69 0.17
N ALA A 364 -15.54 -21.05 -0.84
CA ALA A 364 -15.20 -22.43 -1.17
C ALA A 364 -14.06 -23.03 -0.31
N GLN A 365 -13.42 -22.25 0.58
CA GLN A 365 -12.28 -22.74 1.35
C GLN A 365 -12.72 -23.59 2.56
N LYS A 366 -11.90 -24.62 2.82
CA LYS A 366 -11.97 -25.44 4.03
C LYS A 366 -10.91 -25.08 5.07
N ASP A 367 -9.82 -24.44 4.64
CA ASP A 367 -8.76 -23.92 5.51
C ASP A 367 -9.09 -22.49 5.94
N PHE A 368 -9.19 -22.27 7.25
CA PHE A 368 -9.57 -20.97 7.83
C PHE A 368 -8.61 -19.85 7.42
N LYS A 369 -7.31 -20.10 7.44
CA LYS A 369 -6.30 -19.10 7.07
C LYS A 369 -6.35 -18.76 5.58
N ARG A 370 -6.65 -19.77 4.75
CA ARG A 370 -6.79 -19.61 3.30
C ARG A 370 -8.07 -18.83 2.92
N MET A 371 -9.15 -19.03 3.67
CA MET A 371 -10.37 -18.24 3.51
C MET A 371 -10.08 -16.75 3.75
N VAL A 372 -9.37 -16.40 4.84
CA VAL A 372 -8.98 -15.03 5.14
C VAL A 372 -8.05 -14.47 4.05
N ALA A 373 -7.16 -15.28 3.47
CA ALA A 373 -6.31 -14.85 2.36
C ALA A 373 -7.12 -14.48 1.10
N TYR A 374 -8.13 -15.29 0.73
CA TYR A 374 -9.00 -14.97 -0.41
C TYR A 374 -9.93 -13.79 -0.13
N SER A 375 -10.34 -13.57 1.13
CA SER A 375 -11.07 -12.36 1.48
C SER A 375 -10.25 -11.09 1.18
N SER A 376 -8.94 -11.14 1.37
CA SER A 376 -8.04 -10.03 1.01
C SER A 376 -8.02 -9.76 -0.50
N VAL A 377 -8.08 -10.79 -1.36
CA VAL A 377 -8.21 -10.62 -2.81
C VAL A 377 -9.48 -9.86 -3.16
N SER A 378 -10.60 -10.20 -2.50
CA SER A 378 -11.88 -9.52 -2.67
C SER A 378 -11.82 -8.06 -2.23
N HIS A 379 -11.38 -7.78 -1.00
CA HIS A 379 -11.34 -6.42 -0.45
C HIS A 379 -10.37 -5.50 -1.20
N MET A 380 -9.23 -6.02 -1.67
CA MET A 380 -8.32 -5.25 -2.50
C MET A 380 -8.87 -4.97 -3.91
N GLY A 381 -9.86 -5.76 -4.36
CA GLY A 381 -10.63 -5.45 -5.56
C GLY A 381 -11.42 -4.13 -5.44
N TYR A 382 -11.98 -3.80 -4.25
CA TYR A 382 -12.59 -2.48 -4.01
C TYR A 382 -11.57 -1.35 -4.13
N VAL A 383 -10.34 -1.54 -3.65
CA VAL A 383 -9.26 -0.56 -3.83
C VAL A 383 -9.02 -0.29 -5.31
N MET A 384 -8.90 -1.34 -6.12
CA MET A 384 -8.71 -1.22 -7.56
C MET A 384 -9.86 -0.49 -8.25
N LEU A 385 -11.11 -0.85 -7.91
CA LEU A 385 -12.29 -0.19 -8.46
C LEU A 385 -12.31 1.31 -8.10
N GLY A 386 -12.09 1.66 -6.82
CA GLY A 386 -12.10 3.04 -6.36
C GLY A 386 -11.00 3.90 -6.99
N LEU A 387 -9.82 3.33 -7.27
CA LEU A 387 -8.76 4.01 -8.01
C LEU A 387 -9.12 4.16 -9.50
N GLY A 388 -9.77 3.15 -10.10
CA GLY A 388 -10.01 3.06 -11.53
C GLY A 388 -11.15 3.92 -12.07
N VAL A 389 -12.07 4.45 -11.24
CA VAL A 389 -13.24 5.23 -11.68
C VAL A 389 -12.88 6.65 -12.17
N TRP A 390 -11.74 6.82 -12.79
CA TRP A 390 -11.19 8.09 -13.29
C TRP A 390 -12.17 8.86 -14.18
N SER A 391 -12.80 8.17 -15.12
CA SER A 391 -13.72 8.80 -16.07
C SER A 391 -15.15 8.83 -15.54
N ALA A 392 -15.35 9.09 -14.25
CA ALA A 392 -16.68 9.24 -13.67
C ALA A 392 -17.40 10.40 -14.34
N VAL A 393 -18.25 10.10 -15.31
CA VAL A 393 -19.03 11.04 -16.09
C VAL A 393 -20.52 10.85 -15.73
N ALA A 394 -21.16 11.92 -15.24
CA ALA A 394 -22.59 11.96 -15.10
C ALA A 394 -23.18 12.73 -16.28
N GLY A 395 -23.81 12.03 -17.22
CA GLY A 395 -24.27 12.64 -18.48
C GLY A 395 -23.06 13.01 -19.37
N ASN A 396 -22.98 14.27 -19.80
CA ASN A 396 -21.86 14.80 -20.58
C ASN A 396 -20.84 15.57 -19.72
N GLU A 397 -20.98 15.55 -18.38
CA GLU A 397 -20.11 16.28 -17.47
C GLU A 397 -19.17 15.33 -16.73
N PHE A 398 -17.89 15.67 -16.72
CA PHE A 398 -16.89 14.96 -15.95
C PHE A 398 -17.03 15.30 -14.46
N ARG A 399 -17.29 14.28 -13.64
CA ARG A 399 -17.54 14.40 -12.20
C ARG A 399 -16.28 14.05 -11.41
N TRP A 400 -15.34 15.01 -11.28
CA TRP A 400 -14.12 14.82 -10.51
C TRP A 400 -14.39 14.51 -9.02
N ASP A 401 -15.46 15.06 -8.47
CA ASP A 401 -15.93 14.81 -7.11
C ASP A 401 -16.27 13.33 -6.88
N ALA A 402 -16.92 12.68 -7.83
CA ALA A 402 -17.23 11.27 -7.77
C ALA A 402 -15.96 10.40 -7.85
N TRP A 403 -15.00 10.79 -8.69
CA TRP A 403 -13.71 10.11 -8.73
C TRP A 403 -12.91 10.33 -7.44
N ALA A 404 -12.85 11.56 -6.90
CA ALA A 404 -12.23 11.84 -5.61
C ALA A 404 -12.84 11.02 -4.47
N GLN A 405 -14.17 10.83 -4.48
CA GLN A 405 -14.86 9.93 -3.53
C GLN A 405 -14.37 8.48 -3.66
N GLY A 406 -14.19 7.98 -4.89
CA GLY A 406 -13.67 6.64 -5.16
C GLY A 406 -12.25 6.46 -4.63
N VAL A 407 -11.36 7.42 -4.90
CA VAL A 407 -9.96 7.37 -4.43
C VAL A 407 -9.88 7.51 -2.90
N ASN A 408 -10.65 8.42 -2.28
CA ASN A 408 -10.74 8.51 -0.82
C ASN A 408 -11.27 7.20 -0.21
N GLY A 409 -12.29 6.58 -0.84
CA GLY A 409 -12.81 5.27 -0.45
C GLY A 409 -11.75 4.17 -0.55
N ALA A 410 -10.98 4.14 -1.65
CA ALA A 410 -9.88 3.20 -1.84
C ALA A 410 -8.77 3.36 -0.78
N MET A 411 -8.38 4.60 -0.47
CA MET A 411 -7.41 4.89 0.59
C MET A 411 -7.93 4.45 1.96
N PHE A 412 -9.19 4.77 2.26
CA PHE A 412 -9.81 4.31 3.51
C PHE A 412 -9.87 2.78 3.57
N GLN A 413 -10.23 2.11 2.47
CA GLN A 413 -10.28 0.65 2.38
C GLN A 413 -8.90 0.01 2.60
N MET A 414 -7.82 0.62 2.11
CA MET A 414 -6.46 0.15 2.40
C MET A 414 -6.16 0.16 3.89
N LEU A 415 -6.51 1.22 4.61
CA LEU A 415 -6.29 1.33 6.05
C LEU A 415 -7.20 0.38 6.84
N ALA A 416 -8.50 0.36 6.53
CA ALA A 416 -9.49 -0.51 7.15
C ALA A 416 -9.17 -2.00 6.98
N HIS A 417 -8.86 -2.41 5.74
CA HIS A 417 -8.40 -3.76 5.45
C HIS A 417 -7.08 -4.09 6.16
N GLY A 418 -6.17 -3.11 6.32
CA GLY A 418 -4.94 -3.29 7.07
C GLY A 418 -5.19 -3.75 8.51
N ILE A 419 -6.13 -3.08 9.19
CA ILE A 419 -6.51 -3.38 10.57
C ILE A 419 -7.30 -4.70 10.65
N SER A 420 -8.36 -4.84 9.85
CA SER A 420 -9.24 -6.01 9.92
C SER A 420 -8.55 -7.30 9.50
N SER A 421 -7.75 -7.28 8.41
CA SER A 421 -7.05 -8.48 7.93
C SER A 421 -5.92 -8.91 8.87
N ALA A 422 -5.12 -7.96 9.39
CA ALA A 422 -4.11 -8.29 10.39
C ALA A 422 -4.76 -8.91 11.64
N GLY A 423 -5.90 -8.37 12.07
CA GLY A 423 -6.67 -8.92 13.17
C GLY A 423 -7.23 -10.31 12.87
N MET A 424 -7.84 -10.54 11.71
CA MET A 424 -8.35 -11.85 11.31
C MET A 424 -7.22 -12.90 11.26
N PHE A 425 -6.07 -12.58 10.65
CA PHE A 425 -4.93 -13.51 10.65
C PHE A 425 -4.40 -13.78 12.05
N PHE A 426 -4.37 -12.78 12.92
CA PHE A 426 -3.96 -12.96 14.31
C PHE A 426 -4.92 -13.89 15.04
N MET A 427 -6.25 -13.69 14.93
CA MET A 427 -7.24 -14.54 15.58
C MET A 427 -7.16 -16.00 15.08
N VAL A 428 -7.01 -16.21 13.77
CA VAL A 428 -6.79 -17.56 13.23
C VAL A 428 -5.50 -18.17 13.79
N GLY A 429 -4.43 -17.38 13.96
CA GLY A 429 -3.18 -17.81 14.53
C GLY A 429 -3.29 -18.23 15.99
N VAL A 430 -3.98 -17.45 16.82
CA VAL A 430 -4.23 -17.77 18.24
C VAL A 430 -4.94 -19.13 18.41
N LEU A 431 -5.91 -19.41 17.53
CA LEU A 431 -6.60 -20.69 17.55
C LEU A 431 -5.70 -21.83 17.06
N TYR A 432 -4.96 -21.59 15.96
CA TYR A 432 -4.02 -22.57 15.40
C TYR A 432 -2.91 -22.99 16.40
N ASP A 433 -2.40 -22.04 17.17
CA ASP A 433 -1.35 -22.31 18.18
C ASP A 433 -1.84 -23.27 19.29
N ARG A 434 -3.16 -23.39 19.48
CA ARG A 434 -3.78 -24.28 20.48
C ARG A 434 -4.14 -25.65 19.91
N VAL A 435 -4.76 -25.68 18.72
CA VAL A 435 -5.33 -26.92 18.17
C VAL A 435 -4.52 -27.53 17.03
N HIS A 436 -3.54 -26.80 16.49
CA HIS A 436 -2.62 -27.22 15.43
C HIS A 436 -3.27 -27.67 14.11
N HIS A 437 -4.54 -27.30 13.87
CA HIS A 437 -5.21 -27.47 12.58
C HIS A 437 -6.01 -26.21 12.19
N ARG A 438 -6.47 -26.13 10.94
CA ARG A 438 -7.20 -24.97 10.39
C ARG A 438 -8.44 -25.39 9.60
N ASN A 439 -8.85 -26.63 9.70
CA ASN A 439 -10.01 -27.12 8.97
C ASN A 439 -11.30 -26.56 9.57
N LEU A 440 -12.04 -25.75 8.79
CA LEU A 440 -13.30 -25.11 9.23
C LEU A 440 -14.39 -26.11 9.59
N GLU A 441 -14.37 -27.33 9.01
CA GLU A 441 -15.37 -28.37 9.26
C GLU A 441 -15.15 -29.13 10.58
N GLU A 442 -13.95 -29.02 11.15
CA GLU A 442 -13.58 -29.69 12.40
C GLU A 442 -13.75 -28.82 13.63
N PHE A 443 -14.00 -27.51 13.46
CA PHE A 443 -14.27 -26.58 14.55
C PHE A 443 -15.73 -26.64 15.01
N GLY A 444 -16.02 -25.97 16.13
CA GLY A 444 -17.36 -25.76 16.67
C GLY A 444 -17.30 -25.25 18.10
N GLY A 445 -18.26 -24.44 18.52
CA GLY A 445 -18.48 -24.02 19.88
C GLY A 445 -17.30 -23.39 20.62
N ILE A 446 -16.34 -22.81 19.94
CA ILE A 446 -15.17 -22.17 20.56
C ILE A 446 -15.60 -21.05 21.52
N PHE A 447 -16.76 -20.43 21.28
CA PHE A 447 -17.30 -19.39 22.15
C PHE A 447 -17.50 -19.90 23.60
N ASN A 448 -17.89 -21.16 23.80
CA ASN A 448 -18.10 -21.71 25.12
C ASN A 448 -16.77 -21.92 25.89
N ARG A 449 -15.69 -22.22 25.19
CA ARG A 449 -14.37 -22.47 25.78
C ARG A 449 -13.54 -21.19 25.95
N MET A 450 -13.65 -20.25 25.00
CA MET A 450 -12.83 -19.04 24.92
C MET A 450 -13.71 -17.80 24.65
N PRO A 451 -14.60 -17.37 25.57
CA PRO A 451 -15.60 -16.32 25.29
C PRO A 451 -14.99 -14.97 24.95
N VAL A 452 -13.95 -14.52 25.68
CA VAL A 452 -13.28 -13.24 25.41
C VAL A 452 -12.59 -13.24 24.05
N TYR A 453 -11.85 -14.31 23.75
CA TYR A 453 -11.24 -14.50 22.44
C TYR A 453 -12.28 -14.47 21.33
N SER A 454 -13.38 -15.22 21.49
CA SER A 454 -14.44 -15.32 20.47
C SER A 454 -15.14 -13.99 20.26
N GLY A 455 -15.38 -13.21 21.31
CA GLY A 455 -15.96 -11.87 21.20
C GLY A 455 -15.08 -10.92 20.39
N LEU A 456 -13.76 -10.89 20.68
CA LEU A 456 -12.80 -10.09 19.92
C LEU A 456 -12.68 -10.57 18.47
N ALA A 457 -12.64 -11.87 18.25
CA ALA A 457 -12.57 -12.45 16.91
C ALA A 457 -13.80 -12.09 16.08
N VAL A 458 -15.01 -12.25 16.61
CA VAL A 458 -16.25 -11.89 15.92
C VAL A 458 -16.27 -10.40 15.58
N ALA A 459 -15.80 -9.51 16.46
CA ALA A 459 -15.72 -8.08 16.19
C ALA A 459 -14.77 -7.77 15.00
N VAL A 460 -13.60 -8.42 14.94
CA VAL A 460 -12.65 -8.28 13.83
C VAL A 460 -13.22 -8.85 12.52
N PHE A 461 -13.88 -10.02 12.57
CA PHE A 461 -14.51 -10.60 11.39
C PHE A 461 -15.67 -9.74 10.88
N PHE A 462 -16.45 -9.11 11.76
CA PHE A 462 -17.49 -8.16 11.38
C PHE A 462 -16.89 -6.86 10.77
N ALA A 463 -15.71 -6.44 11.23
CA ALA A 463 -15.00 -5.35 10.56
C ALA A 463 -14.56 -5.74 9.13
N GLY A 464 -14.13 -7.00 8.93
CA GLY A 464 -13.84 -7.56 7.61
C GLY A 464 -15.10 -7.82 6.76
N LEU A 465 -16.26 -8.00 7.37
CA LEU A 465 -17.55 -8.13 6.68
C LEU A 465 -18.05 -6.80 6.09
N GLY A 466 -17.57 -5.67 6.62
CA GLY A 466 -18.10 -4.36 6.24
C GLY A 466 -19.38 -4.01 6.99
N LEU A 467 -19.52 -4.42 8.27
CA LEU A 467 -20.68 -4.07 9.10
C LEU A 467 -20.69 -2.55 9.37
N PRO A 468 -21.83 -1.83 9.16
CA PRO A 468 -21.96 -0.43 9.53
C PRO A 468 -21.56 -0.17 10.99
N GLY A 469 -20.77 0.89 11.22
CA GLY A 469 -20.17 1.19 12.53
C GLY A 469 -18.76 0.59 12.73
N LEU A 470 -18.28 -0.23 11.77
CA LEU A 470 -16.91 -0.74 11.73
C LEU A 470 -16.18 -0.25 10.48
N CYS A 471 -14.85 -0.24 10.54
CA CYS A 471 -14.01 0.42 9.54
C CYS A 471 -14.19 -0.11 8.10
N GLY A 472 -14.46 -1.39 7.89
CA GLY A 472 -14.60 -1.99 6.55
C GLY A 472 -15.74 -1.38 5.72
N PHE A 473 -16.85 -1.01 6.37
CA PHE A 473 -18.04 -0.48 5.70
C PHE A 473 -17.76 0.81 4.92
N ILE A 474 -17.01 1.74 5.51
CA ILE A 474 -16.83 3.10 4.97
C ILE A 474 -16.14 3.07 3.60
N GLY A 475 -15.04 2.33 3.48
CA GLY A 475 -14.30 2.23 2.22
C GLY A 475 -15.13 1.58 1.11
N GLU A 476 -15.83 0.48 1.40
CA GLU A 476 -16.64 -0.26 0.43
C GLU A 476 -17.83 0.56 -0.08
N VAL A 477 -18.52 1.27 0.80
CA VAL A 477 -19.66 2.13 0.43
C VAL A 477 -19.23 3.28 -0.44
N LEU A 478 -18.13 3.99 -0.08
CA LEU A 478 -17.63 5.12 -0.87
C LEU A 478 -17.21 4.69 -2.28
N VAL A 479 -16.53 3.55 -2.41
CA VAL A 479 -16.13 2.99 -3.70
C VAL A 479 -17.36 2.58 -4.51
N THR A 480 -18.33 1.91 -3.90
CA THR A 480 -19.58 1.51 -4.59
C THR A 480 -20.37 2.72 -5.08
N LEU A 481 -20.53 3.76 -4.25
CA LEU A 481 -21.23 5.00 -4.63
C LEU A 481 -20.50 5.75 -5.75
N SER A 482 -19.18 5.84 -5.68
CA SER A 482 -18.37 6.49 -6.71
C SER A 482 -18.47 5.74 -8.05
N SER A 483 -18.44 4.41 -8.02
CA SER A 483 -18.53 3.58 -9.23
C SER A 483 -19.88 3.69 -9.94
N TRP A 484 -20.95 4.11 -9.26
CA TRP A 484 -22.27 4.36 -9.86
C TRP A 484 -22.24 5.41 -10.98
N ASN A 485 -21.42 6.44 -10.79
CA ASN A 485 -21.24 7.49 -11.79
C ASN A 485 -20.39 7.06 -12.98
N TYR A 486 -19.52 6.05 -12.79
CA TYR A 486 -18.71 5.47 -13.85
C TYR A 486 -19.48 4.40 -14.64
N SER A 487 -20.05 3.42 -13.93
CA SER A 487 -20.82 2.33 -14.51
C SER A 487 -21.78 1.76 -13.47
N ARG A 488 -23.09 1.84 -13.77
CA ARG A 488 -24.14 1.27 -12.91
C ARG A 488 -23.98 -0.25 -12.74
N VAL A 489 -23.53 -0.93 -13.79
CA VAL A 489 -23.30 -2.39 -13.75
C VAL A 489 -22.20 -2.73 -12.75
N LEU A 490 -21.05 -2.03 -12.80
CA LEU A 490 -19.96 -2.27 -11.87
C LEU A 490 -20.35 -1.93 -10.43
N ALA A 491 -21.13 -0.88 -10.22
CA ALA A 491 -21.67 -0.52 -8.91
C ALA A 491 -22.61 -1.59 -8.33
N VAL A 492 -23.52 -2.12 -9.14
CA VAL A 492 -24.42 -3.20 -8.71
C VAL A 492 -23.64 -4.48 -8.39
N ILE A 493 -22.64 -4.83 -9.19
CA ILE A 493 -21.78 -6.00 -8.91
C ILE A 493 -20.99 -5.80 -7.63
N SER A 494 -20.44 -4.59 -7.40
CA SER A 494 -19.71 -4.29 -6.17
C SER A 494 -20.60 -4.37 -4.93
N ALA A 495 -21.82 -3.81 -5.01
CA ALA A 495 -22.81 -3.93 -3.94
C ALA A 495 -23.22 -5.39 -3.68
N PHE A 496 -23.41 -6.20 -4.72
CA PHE A 496 -23.70 -7.62 -4.57
C PHE A 496 -22.55 -8.39 -3.91
N THR A 497 -21.30 -7.98 -4.12
CA THR A 497 -20.13 -8.64 -3.50
C THR A 497 -20.17 -8.52 -1.96
N VAL A 498 -20.77 -7.47 -1.40
CA VAL A 498 -20.96 -7.35 0.06
C VAL A 498 -21.77 -8.52 0.61
N ILE A 499 -22.80 -8.98 -0.14
CA ILE A 499 -23.61 -10.15 0.25
C ILE A 499 -22.74 -11.43 0.25
N LEU A 500 -21.86 -11.58 -0.74
CA LEU A 500 -20.92 -12.71 -0.79
C LEU A 500 -19.91 -12.65 0.38
N THR A 501 -19.45 -11.45 0.72
CA THR A 501 -18.56 -11.24 1.88
C THR A 501 -19.28 -11.64 3.17
N ALA A 502 -20.52 -11.20 3.35
CA ALA A 502 -21.34 -11.62 4.49
C ALA A 502 -21.51 -13.14 4.54
N ALA A 503 -21.75 -13.78 3.40
CA ALA A 503 -21.95 -15.22 3.33
C ALA A 503 -20.74 -15.99 3.87
N TYR A 504 -19.51 -15.74 3.39
CA TYR A 504 -18.35 -16.51 3.85
C TYR A 504 -17.91 -16.14 5.28
N ILE A 505 -18.07 -14.90 5.72
CA ILE A 505 -17.71 -14.48 7.08
C ILE A 505 -18.69 -15.09 8.10
N LEU A 506 -20.00 -14.95 7.87
CA LEU A 506 -21.01 -15.52 8.79
C LEU A 506 -20.94 -17.04 8.82
N TRP A 507 -20.68 -17.67 7.68
CA TRP A 507 -20.47 -19.10 7.58
C TRP A 507 -19.25 -19.58 8.40
N ALA A 508 -18.14 -18.83 8.36
CA ALA A 508 -16.97 -19.11 9.18
C ALA A 508 -17.25 -18.91 10.68
N ILE A 509 -17.94 -17.83 11.05
CA ILE A 509 -18.33 -17.56 12.44
C ILE A 509 -19.23 -18.69 12.96
N GLN A 510 -20.22 -19.10 12.19
CA GLN A 510 -21.13 -20.18 12.57
C GLN A 510 -20.37 -21.49 12.81
N ARG A 511 -19.44 -21.85 11.96
CA ARG A 511 -18.70 -23.12 12.06
C ARG A 511 -17.64 -23.12 13.15
N VAL A 512 -16.91 -22.03 13.31
CA VAL A 512 -15.78 -21.99 14.25
C VAL A 512 -16.25 -21.64 15.66
N TYR A 513 -17.02 -20.57 15.81
CA TYR A 513 -17.31 -19.99 17.12
C TYR A 513 -18.62 -20.49 17.73
N LEU A 514 -19.60 -20.81 16.89
CA LEU A 514 -20.95 -21.25 17.32
C LEU A 514 -21.14 -22.75 17.10
N GLY A 515 -22.30 -23.28 17.52
CA GLY A 515 -22.65 -24.67 17.32
C GLY A 515 -22.24 -25.58 18.46
N ALA A 516 -22.07 -26.89 18.15
CA ALA A 516 -21.70 -27.89 19.12
C ALA A 516 -20.28 -27.68 19.65
N GLU A 517 -20.07 -28.06 20.92
CA GLU A 517 -18.75 -27.91 21.55
C GLU A 517 -17.67 -28.69 20.79
N TYR A 518 -16.50 -28.04 20.63
CA TYR A 518 -15.34 -28.63 19.99
C TYR A 518 -14.88 -29.92 20.67
N LYS A 519 -14.87 -31.02 19.93
CA LYS A 519 -14.43 -32.37 20.37
C LYS A 519 -13.24 -32.90 19.53
N GLY A 520 -12.62 -32.04 18.76
CA GLY A 520 -11.48 -32.38 17.90
C GLY A 520 -10.17 -32.57 18.66
N PRO A 521 -9.08 -32.85 17.96
CA PRO A 521 -7.75 -33.00 18.55
C PRO A 521 -7.36 -31.79 19.39
N HIS A 522 -6.65 -32.01 20.50
CA HIS A 522 -6.15 -30.96 21.39
C HIS A 522 -7.21 -30.04 22.00
N GLY A 523 -8.48 -30.50 22.14
CA GLY A 523 -9.54 -29.71 22.77
C GLY A 523 -9.21 -29.25 24.20
N ASP A 524 -8.40 -30.03 24.93
CA ASP A 524 -7.91 -29.68 26.28
C ASP A 524 -6.94 -28.49 26.28
N HIS A 525 -6.34 -28.17 25.15
CA HIS A 525 -5.42 -27.04 24.98
C HIS A 525 -6.14 -25.72 24.67
N LEU A 526 -7.45 -25.67 24.54
CA LEU A 526 -8.25 -24.46 24.37
C LEU A 526 -8.26 -23.62 25.65
N THR A 527 -7.10 -23.07 25.98
CA THR A 527 -6.92 -22.16 27.11
C THR A 527 -7.45 -20.76 26.79
N PRO A 528 -7.92 -19.99 27.80
CA PRO A 528 -8.30 -18.60 27.59
C PRO A 528 -7.22 -17.76 26.91
N ILE A 529 -7.62 -16.64 26.28
CA ILE A 529 -6.70 -15.69 25.68
C ILE A 529 -5.71 -15.16 26.72
N THR A 530 -4.42 -15.13 26.39
CA THR A 530 -3.37 -14.63 27.27
C THR A 530 -3.33 -13.09 27.27
N GLY A 531 -2.72 -12.49 28.31
CA GLY A 531 -2.57 -11.02 28.38
C GLY A 531 -1.82 -10.42 27.19
N ARG A 532 -0.80 -11.13 26.66
CA ARG A 532 -0.10 -10.71 25.45
C ARG A 532 -1.00 -10.73 24.22
N GLU A 533 -1.76 -11.82 24.02
CA GLU A 533 -2.69 -11.93 22.90
C GLU A 533 -3.80 -10.88 22.99
N LEU A 534 -4.29 -10.60 24.19
CA LEU A 534 -5.24 -9.52 24.42
C LEU A 534 -4.66 -8.14 24.09
N ALA A 535 -3.42 -7.88 24.48
CA ALA A 535 -2.73 -6.62 24.18
C ALA A 535 -2.49 -6.40 22.67
N ILE A 536 -2.48 -7.47 21.87
CA ILE A 536 -2.39 -7.39 20.39
C ILE A 536 -3.78 -7.23 19.78
N ALA A 537 -4.77 -8.00 20.26
CA ALA A 537 -6.11 -8.02 19.69
C ALA A 537 -6.93 -6.76 20.00
N ALA A 538 -6.86 -6.27 21.24
CA ALA A 538 -7.70 -5.16 21.69
C ALA A 538 -7.45 -3.85 20.92
N PRO A 539 -6.21 -3.42 20.62
CA PRO A 539 -5.97 -2.24 19.79
C PRO A 539 -6.54 -2.37 18.36
N LEU A 540 -6.48 -3.56 17.76
CA LEU A 540 -7.04 -3.81 16.43
C LEU A 540 -8.56 -3.69 16.43
N VAL A 541 -9.23 -4.26 17.42
CA VAL A 541 -10.69 -4.12 17.59
C VAL A 541 -11.07 -2.67 17.90
N PHE A 542 -10.31 -2.00 18.78
CA PHE A 542 -10.53 -0.60 19.10
C PHE A 542 -10.45 0.30 17.87
N LEU A 543 -9.39 0.16 17.05
CA LEU A 543 -9.26 0.96 15.83
C LEU A 543 -10.30 0.59 14.77
N ALA A 544 -10.73 -0.67 14.69
CA ALA A 544 -11.81 -1.08 13.79
C ALA A 544 -13.13 -0.39 14.13
N ILE A 545 -13.43 -0.22 15.41
CA ILE A 545 -14.61 0.52 15.89
C ILE A 545 -14.40 2.03 15.72
N LEU A 546 -13.26 2.55 16.18
CA LEU A 546 -12.96 3.99 16.13
C LEU A 546 -13.07 4.54 14.71
N PHE A 547 -12.48 3.88 13.72
CA PHE A 547 -12.53 4.33 12.34
C PHE A 547 -13.88 4.08 11.67
N GLY A 548 -14.67 3.14 12.17
CA GLY A 548 -16.06 2.96 11.72
C GLY A 548 -17.01 4.03 12.25
N VAL A 549 -16.79 4.49 13.48
CA VAL A 549 -17.64 5.51 14.13
C VAL A 549 -17.16 6.94 13.83
N ALA A 550 -15.83 7.13 13.74
CA ALA A 550 -15.21 8.43 13.50
C ALA A 550 -14.27 8.40 12.27
N PRO A 551 -14.79 8.12 11.05
CA PRO A 551 -13.96 8.01 9.84
C PRO A 551 -13.27 9.32 9.49
N GLN A 552 -13.77 10.44 9.97
CA GLN A 552 -13.20 11.77 9.76
C GLN A 552 -11.75 11.87 10.26
N LEU A 553 -11.38 11.07 11.25
CA LEU A 553 -9.99 10.99 11.73
C LEU A 553 -9.01 10.59 10.62
N ILE A 554 -9.42 9.71 9.72
CA ILE A 554 -8.63 9.32 8.55
C ILE A 554 -8.79 10.35 7.42
N PHE A 555 -10.02 10.78 7.13
CA PHE A 555 -10.28 11.69 6.02
C PHE A 555 -9.61 13.05 6.18
N ASN A 556 -9.45 13.56 7.40
CA ASN A 556 -8.71 14.79 7.65
C ASN A 556 -7.24 14.73 7.15
N TYR A 557 -6.64 13.55 7.17
CA TYR A 557 -5.29 13.34 6.62
C TYR A 557 -5.32 13.11 5.11
N VAL A 558 -6.17 12.21 4.64
CA VAL A 558 -6.15 11.66 3.27
C VAL A 558 -6.74 12.64 2.26
N THR A 559 -7.92 13.19 2.56
CA THR A 559 -8.75 13.92 1.60
C THR A 559 -8.06 15.13 0.97
N PRO A 560 -7.30 15.98 1.70
CA PRO A 560 -6.65 17.13 1.09
C PRO A 560 -5.68 16.75 -0.04
N SER A 561 -4.82 15.76 0.21
CA SER A 561 -3.83 15.29 -0.77
C SER A 561 -4.47 14.53 -1.93
N VAL A 562 -5.46 13.67 -1.65
CA VAL A 562 -6.22 12.94 -2.68
C VAL A 562 -6.98 13.90 -3.57
N ASN A 563 -7.74 14.84 -3.00
CA ASN A 563 -8.54 15.78 -3.77
C ASN A 563 -7.66 16.64 -4.67
N ARG A 564 -6.55 17.17 -4.15
CA ARG A 564 -5.59 17.94 -4.96
C ARG A 564 -5.05 17.13 -6.14
N GLN A 565 -4.66 15.87 -5.91
CA GLN A 565 -4.15 15.02 -6.98
C GLN A 565 -5.22 14.71 -8.03
N VAL A 566 -6.43 14.35 -7.59
CA VAL A 566 -7.57 14.07 -8.46
C VAL A 566 -7.99 15.31 -9.24
N GLU A 567 -8.06 16.47 -8.59
CA GLU A 567 -8.40 17.75 -9.24
C GLU A 567 -7.38 18.12 -10.31
N THR A 568 -6.07 18.00 -10.01
CA THR A 568 -5.01 18.25 -10.98
C THR A 568 -5.14 17.35 -12.22
N LEU A 569 -5.43 16.06 -12.03
CA LEU A 569 -5.62 15.10 -13.12
C LEU A 569 -6.96 15.31 -13.85
N ALA A 570 -7.99 15.79 -13.15
CA ALA A 570 -9.27 16.19 -13.76
C ALA A 570 -9.10 17.40 -14.68
N ASP A 571 -8.36 18.41 -14.24
CA ASP A 571 -8.04 19.58 -15.06
C ASP A 571 -7.20 19.21 -16.28
N TRP A 572 -6.23 18.30 -16.10
CA TRP A 572 -5.50 17.71 -17.22
C TRP A 572 -6.44 17.00 -18.19
N THR A 573 -7.41 16.22 -17.72
CA THR A 573 -8.39 15.52 -18.55
C THR A 573 -9.24 16.49 -19.38
N ARG A 574 -9.63 17.61 -18.80
CA ARG A 574 -10.41 18.67 -19.50
C ARG A 574 -9.59 19.37 -20.58
N THR A 575 -8.33 19.64 -20.30
CA THR A 575 -7.48 20.51 -21.16
C THR A 575 -6.73 19.73 -22.24
N VAL A 576 -6.26 18.54 -21.93
CA VAL A 576 -5.39 17.73 -22.78
C VAL A 576 -6.08 16.44 -23.21
N GLY A 577 -6.71 15.74 -22.29
CA GLY A 577 -7.33 14.44 -22.53
C GLY A 577 -8.56 14.47 -23.48
N SER A 578 -9.20 15.63 -23.62
CA SER A 578 -10.33 15.85 -24.54
C SER A 578 -9.90 16.20 -25.99
N ARG A 579 -8.62 16.41 -26.24
CA ARG A 579 -8.13 16.61 -27.61
C ARG A 579 -8.16 15.27 -28.35
N PRO A 580 -8.79 15.20 -29.54
CA PRO A 580 -8.68 14.01 -30.36
C PRO A 580 -7.20 13.74 -30.60
N VAL A 581 -6.75 12.54 -30.26
CA VAL A 581 -5.41 12.08 -30.63
C VAL A 581 -5.32 12.24 -32.15
N SER A 582 -4.51 13.18 -32.62
CA SER A 582 -4.28 13.34 -34.06
C SER A 582 -3.82 12.00 -34.58
N PRO A 583 -4.50 11.39 -35.55
CA PRO A 583 -4.10 10.09 -36.06
C PRO A 583 -2.67 10.26 -36.57
N VAL A 584 -1.77 9.43 -36.06
CA VAL A 584 -0.45 9.25 -36.69
C VAL A 584 -0.75 8.93 -38.14
N ALA A 585 -0.26 9.77 -39.05
CA ALA A 585 -0.56 9.67 -40.48
C ALA A 585 -0.34 8.23 -40.95
N GLY A 586 -1.43 7.49 -41.25
CA GLY A 586 -1.38 6.14 -41.77
C GLY A 586 -2.14 5.03 -40.98
N GLY A 587 -2.80 5.32 -39.85
CA GLY A 587 -3.60 4.31 -39.12
C GLY A 587 -5.11 4.41 -39.40
N PRO A 588 -5.88 3.30 -39.33
CA PRO A 588 -7.34 3.34 -39.50
C PRO A 588 -7.98 4.17 -38.36
N ALA A 589 -9.05 4.90 -38.69
CA ALA A 589 -9.80 5.73 -37.76
C ALA A 589 -10.28 4.91 -36.52
N PRO A 590 -10.22 5.49 -35.31
CA PRO A 590 -10.74 4.81 -34.12
C PRO A 590 -12.26 4.61 -34.28
N ALA A 591 -12.74 3.40 -33.95
CA ALA A 591 -14.15 3.08 -33.91
C ALA A 591 -14.87 3.99 -32.88
N ASP A 592 -16.02 4.48 -33.28
CA ASP A 592 -16.88 5.38 -32.53
C ASP A 592 -17.32 4.73 -31.20
N VAL A 593 -16.84 5.25 -30.07
CA VAL A 593 -17.08 4.70 -28.73
C VAL A 593 -18.49 5.02 -28.22
N THR A 594 -19.34 5.66 -29.03
CA THR A 594 -20.70 6.05 -28.65
C THR A 594 -21.74 4.92 -28.67
N SER A 595 -21.36 3.67 -29.03
CA SER A 595 -22.32 2.57 -29.23
C SER A 595 -22.49 1.62 -28.03
N PHE A 596 -21.92 1.87 -26.87
CA PHE A 596 -22.21 1.13 -25.63
C PHE A 596 -22.94 2.01 -24.61
N ARG A 597 -24.21 2.29 -24.92
CA ARG A 597 -25.18 2.77 -23.94
C ARG A 597 -25.95 1.61 -23.31
#